data_76810609a46083e4f6dc9815f393dec2
#
_entry.id   76810609a46083e4f6dc9815f393dec2
#
_cell.length_a   1.000
_cell.length_b   1.000
_cell.length_c   1.000
_cell.angle_alpha   90.00
_cell.angle_beta   90.00
_cell.angle_gamma   90.00
#
_symmetry.space_group_name_H-M   'P 1'
#
loop_
_entity.id
_entity.type
_entity.pdbx_description
1 polymer ?
#
loop_
_entity_poly.entity_id
_entity_poly.type
_entity_poly.pdbx_seq_one_letter_code
_entity_poly.pdbx_strand_id
1 'polypeptide(L)'
;MTNLITHGIDVPDIRHDNTLRTPISDYPLKDKVDVIVTNPPFGGAENKAISQSVPAELRNTETADLFLVHIMALLKDGGRCGLVLPDGFLFGTGVKSAIKKKLLEECDLHTIVRLPKSVFAPYTSINTNLLFFTKGRPTKGVWFYRLEMPKGYKHFSKTKPMLDSHFTPVENWWGKLENGIWKGRSESEISRYVPVEDIIAGEYNLDLCGFPRETVEILPPGEFIAKYLNEKAAVSSHIENILGRITAAMNQRGV
;
A
#
# COMPACT_ATOMS: atom_id res chain seq x y z
N MET A 1 7.20 -14.50 -17.95
CA MET A 1 8.54 -15.09 -18.20
C MET A 1 9.50 -14.04 -18.75
N THR A 2 9.26 -13.43 -19.91
CA THR A 2 10.16 -12.47 -20.58
C THR A 2 10.64 -11.33 -19.65
N ASN A 3 9.74 -10.73 -18.86
CA ASN A 3 10.10 -9.66 -17.92
C ASN A 3 11.15 -10.10 -16.90
N LEU A 4 11.02 -11.29 -16.29
CA LEU A 4 11.99 -11.78 -15.31
C LEU A 4 13.35 -12.06 -15.95
N ILE A 5 13.36 -12.59 -17.17
CA ILE A 5 14.60 -12.83 -17.93
C ILE A 5 15.30 -11.51 -18.26
N THR A 6 14.56 -10.48 -18.69
CA THR A 6 15.15 -9.16 -18.97
C THR A 6 15.69 -8.46 -17.72
N HIS A 7 15.28 -8.91 -16.52
CA HIS A 7 15.81 -8.44 -15.24
C HIS A 7 16.86 -9.40 -14.63
N GLY A 8 17.45 -10.29 -15.45
CA GLY A 8 18.59 -11.11 -15.05
C GLY A 8 18.21 -12.41 -14.34
N ILE A 9 16.97 -12.86 -14.41
CA ILE A 9 16.55 -14.17 -13.88
C ILE A 9 16.53 -15.15 -15.04
N ASP A 10 17.60 -15.92 -15.20
CA ASP A 10 17.80 -16.82 -16.34
C ASP A 10 16.75 -17.95 -16.40
N VAL A 11 16.36 -18.49 -15.25
CA VAL A 11 15.39 -19.59 -15.14
C VAL A 11 14.30 -19.21 -14.12
N PRO A 12 13.27 -18.44 -14.54
CA PRO A 12 12.16 -18.10 -13.64
C PRO A 12 11.25 -19.29 -13.36
N ASP A 13 11.00 -19.63 -12.10
CA ASP A 13 9.97 -20.59 -11.68
C ASP A 13 8.60 -19.88 -11.67
N ILE A 14 7.86 -20.01 -12.75
CA ILE A 14 6.51 -19.45 -12.89
C ILE A 14 5.51 -20.61 -12.93
N ARG A 15 4.63 -20.65 -11.94
CA ARG A 15 3.51 -21.60 -11.85
C ARG A 15 2.22 -20.89 -12.22
N HIS A 16 1.48 -21.45 -13.17
CA HIS A 16 0.15 -20.95 -13.55
C HIS A 16 -0.91 -21.60 -12.69
N ASP A 17 -1.21 -21.02 -11.53
CA ASP A 17 -2.26 -21.48 -10.61
C ASP A 17 -2.79 -20.30 -9.76
N ASN A 18 -3.89 -20.54 -9.03
CA ASN A 18 -4.31 -19.62 -7.98
C ASN A 18 -3.49 -19.92 -6.71
N THR A 19 -2.63 -18.96 -6.34
CA THR A 19 -1.74 -19.05 -5.18
C THR A 19 -2.48 -19.38 -3.88
N LEU A 20 -3.74 -18.94 -3.74
CA LEU A 20 -4.55 -19.12 -2.53
C LEU A 20 -5.24 -20.49 -2.44
N ARG A 21 -5.11 -21.35 -3.45
CA ARG A 21 -5.80 -22.65 -3.49
C ARG A 21 -5.20 -23.67 -2.52
N THR A 22 -3.88 -23.65 -2.36
CA THR A 22 -3.18 -24.62 -1.52
C THR A 22 -3.43 -24.29 -0.04
N PRO A 23 -3.95 -25.23 0.79
CA PRO A 23 -4.08 -25.00 2.22
C PRO A 23 -2.72 -24.64 2.84
N ILE A 24 -2.73 -23.69 3.78
CA ILE A 24 -1.47 -23.24 4.40
C ILE A 24 -0.75 -24.35 5.18
N SER A 25 -1.50 -25.36 5.67
CA SER A 25 -0.95 -26.57 6.29
C SER A 25 -0.13 -27.44 5.34
N ASP A 26 -0.39 -27.34 4.04
CA ASP A 26 0.12 -28.26 3.03
C ASP A 26 1.39 -27.73 2.34
N TYR A 27 1.89 -26.53 2.73
CA TYR A 27 3.14 -26.00 2.21
C TYR A 27 4.33 -26.82 2.71
N PRO A 28 5.01 -27.60 1.82
CA PRO A 28 6.18 -28.34 2.21
C PRO A 28 7.36 -27.39 2.51
N LEU A 29 8.27 -27.82 3.37
CA LEU A 29 9.45 -27.02 3.76
C LEU A 29 10.28 -26.55 2.56
N LYS A 30 10.36 -27.37 1.50
CA LYS A 30 11.09 -27.05 0.25
C LYS A 30 10.50 -25.88 -0.53
N ASP A 31 9.21 -25.59 -0.35
CA ASP A 31 8.52 -24.49 -1.05
C ASP A 31 8.56 -23.17 -0.23
N LYS A 32 9.02 -23.26 1.03
CA LYS A 32 9.22 -22.04 1.84
C LYS A 32 10.40 -21.24 1.34
N VAL A 33 10.26 -19.92 1.40
CA VAL A 33 11.21 -18.97 0.83
C VAL A 33 11.79 -18.03 1.89
N ASP A 34 12.94 -17.45 1.59
CA ASP A 34 13.65 -16.53 2.49
C ASP A 34 13.17 -15.09 2.35
N VAL A 35 12.64 -14.71 1.17
CA VAL A 35 12.18 -13.35 0.89
C VAL A 35 10.91 -13.39 0.04
N ILE A 36 9.91 -12.60 0.45
CA ILE A 36 8.71 -12.34 -0.35
C ILE A 36 8.58 -10.83 -0.55
N VAL A 37 8.53 -10.41 -1.82
CA VAL A 37 8.16 -9.03 -2.21
C VAL A 37 6.97 -9.12 -3.13
N THR A 38 5.84 -8.51 -2.75
CA THR A 38 4.60 -8.71 -3.48
C THR A 38 3.64 -7.53 -3.36
N ASN A 39 2.83 -7.37 -4.40
CA ASN A 39 1.68 -6.48 -4.45
C ASN A 39 0.43 -7.33 -4.73
N PRO A 40 -0.24 -7.84 -3.68
CA PRO A 40 -1.48 -8.60 -3.85
C PRO A 40 -2.58 -7.75 -4.49
N PRO A 41 -3.59 -8.36 -5.13
CA PRO A 41 -4.74 -7.61 -5.63
C PRO A 41 -5.45 -6.83 -4.52
N PHE A 42 -5.74 -5.55 -4.77
CA PHE A 42 -6.49 -4.69 -3.84
C PHE A 42 -7.98 -4.87 -4.07
N GLY A 43 -8.65 -5.49 -3.13
CA GLY A 43 -10.06 -5.80 -3.29
C GLY A 43 -10.27 -7.02 -4.19
N GLY A 44 -11.50 -7.45 -4.25
CA GLY A 44 -11.89 -8.72 -4.81
C GLY A 44 -12.22 -9.71 -3.69
N ALA A 45 -13.10 -10.61 -4.01
CA ALA A 45 -13.52 -11.66 -3.11
C ALA A 45 -13.24 -13.01 -3.74
N GLU A 46 -12.54 -13.85 -3.01
CA GLU A 46 -12.36 -15.25 -3.36
C GLU A 46 -13.62 -16.05 -3.03
N ASN A 47 -13.80 -17.17 -3.71
CA ASN A 47 -14.90 -18.06 -3.40
C ASN A 47 -14.67 -18.74 -2.03
N LYS A 48 -15.78 -19.23 -1.42
CA LYS A 48 -15.72 -19.88 -0.12
C LYS A 48 -14.81 -21.10 -0.07
N ALA A 49 -14.63 -21.82 -1.17
CA ALA A 49 -13.73 -22.97 -1.22
C ALA A 49 -12.27 -22.54 -1.04
N ILE A 50 -11.85 -21.43 -1.64
CA ILE A 50 -10.51 -20.89 -1.48
C ILE A 50 -10.31 -20.36 -0.06
N SER A 51 -11.31 -19.70 0.54
CA SER A 51 -11.20 -19.24 1.92
C SER A 51 -11.00 -20.36 2.95
N GLN A 52 -11.29 -21.61 2.58
CA GLN A 52 -11.01 -22.79 3.42
C GLN A 52 -9.53 -23.18 3.45
N SER A 53 -8.69 -22.59 2.61
CA SER A 53 -7.24 -22.82 2.62
C SER A 53 -6.55 -22.30 3.89
N VAL A 54 -7.26 -21.50 4.69
CA VAL A 54 -6.77 -20.93 5.96
C VAL A 54 -7.61 -21.39 7.15
N PRO A 55 -7.07 -21.33 8.39
CA PRO A 55 -7.79 -21.67 9.62
C PRO A 55 -9.10 -20.90 9.78
N ALA A 56 -10.06 -21.51 10.47
CA ALA A 56 -11.44 -21.00 10.56
C ALA A 56 -11.53 -19.57 11.11
N GLU A 57 -10.71 -19.23 12.09
CA GLU A 57 -10.65 -17.93 12.75
C GLU A 57 -10.08 -16.82 11.85
N LEU A 58 -9.40 -17.18 10.76
CA LEU A 58 -8.80 -16.25 9.79
C LEU A 58 -9.58 -16.19 8.48
N ARG A 59 -10.70 -16.94 8.38
CA ARG A 59 -11.47 -17.05 7.14
C ARG A 59 -12.24 -15.79 6.85
N ASN A 60 -11.94 -15.21 5.71
CA ASN A 60 -12.80 -14.23 5.03
C ASN A 60 -12.70 -14.46 3.51
N THR A 61 -13.29 -13.59 2.73
CA THR A 61 -13.25 -13.69 1.28
C THR A 61 -12.37 -12.60 0.65
N GLU A 62 -11.83 -11.69 1.44
CA GLU A 62 -11.00 -10.61 0.92
C GLU A 62 -9.62 -11.14 0.49
N THR A 63 -9.31 -10.96 -0.76
CA THR A 63 -8.11 -11.49 -1.40
C THR A 63 -6.83 -11.03 -0.70
N ALA A 64 -6.71 -9.74 -0.38
CA ALA A 64 -5.52 -9.19 0.26
C ALA A 64 -5.23 -9.81 1.64
N ASP A 65 -6.29 -10.07 2.42
CA ASP A 65 -6.20 -10.68 3.75
C ASP A 65 -5.70 -12.13 3.65
N LEU A 66 -6.28 -12.90 2.72
CA LEU A 66 -5.88 -14.29 2.47
C LEU A 66 -4.41 -14.35 2.00
N PHE A 67 -3.99 -13.44 1.11
CA PHE A 67 -2.59 -13.37 0.68
C PHE A 67 -1.65 -13.16 1.86
N LEU A 68 -1.97 -12.29 2.81
CA LEU A 68 -1.11 -12.07 3.98
C LEU A 68 -0.96 -13.35 4.82
N VAL A 69 -2.05 -14.10 5.04
CA VAL A 69 -1.99 -15.37 5.78
C VAL A 69 -1.12 -16.39 5.05
N HIS A 70 -1.27 -16.51 3.74
CA HIS A 70 -0.43 -17.39 2.91
C HIS A 70 1.04 -16.97 2.90
N ILE A 71 1.33 -15.68 2.82
CA ILE A 71 2.69 -15.13 2.89
C ILE A 71 3.36 -15.53 4.20
N MET A 72 2.67 -15.35 5.34
CA MET A 72 3.19 -15.78 6.64
C MET A 72 3.50 -17.28 6.68
N ALA A 73 2.69 -18.11 6.04
CA ALA A 73 2.91 -19.57 5.99
C ALA A 73 4.07 -19.97 5.08
N LEU A 74 4.26 -19.25 3.96
CA LEU A 74 5.31 -19.52 2.97
C LEU A 74 6.70 -19.04 3.38
N LEU A 75 6.81 -18.09 4.30
CA LEU A 75 8.11 -17.65 4.79
C LEU A 75 8.75 -18.70 5.70
N LYS A 76 10.06 -18.89 5.55
CA LYS A 76 10.90 -19.56 6.55
C LYS A 76 11.03 -18.71 7.80
N ASP A 77 11.40 -19.32 8.91
CA ASP A 77 11.83 -18.55 10.09
C ASP A 77 13.07 -17.72 9.75
N GLY A 78 13.05 -16.45 10.14
CA GLY A 78 14.05 -15.45 9.72
C GLY A 78 13.78 -14.87 8.31
N GLY A 79 12.82 -15.40 7.58
CA GLY A 79 12.43 -14.89 6.27
C GLY A 79 11.77 -13.51 6.35
N ARG A 80 11.96 -12.70 5.32
CA ARG A 80 11.54 -11.28 5.28
C ARG A 80 10.46 -11.05 4.24
N CYS A 81 9.55 -10.15 4.55
CA CYS A 81 8.50 -9.73 3.63
C CYS A 81 8.46 -8.22 3.46
N GLY A 82 8.25 -7.78 2.21
CA GLY A 82 7.77 -6.46 1.86
C GLY A 82 6.52 -6.58 1.00
N LEU A 83 5.40 -6.06 1.46
CA LEU A 83 4.15 -6.16 0.71
C LEU A 83 3.36 -4.86 0.72
N VAL A 84 2.53 -4.69 -0.30
CA VAL A 84 1.60 -3.57 -0.44
C VAL A 84 0.24 -4.00 0.06
N LEU A 85 -0.36 -3.25 0.98
CA LEU A 85 -1.73 -3.47 1.44
C LEU A 85 -2.55 -2.16 1.44
N PRO A 86 -3.87 -2.25 1.18
CA PRO A 86 -4.76 -1.10 1.26
C PRO A 86 -5.03 -0.66 2.71
N ASP A 87 -5.40 0.60 2.91
CA ASP A 87 -5.75 1.16 4.21
C ASP A 87 -6.82 0.34 4.94
N GLY A 88 -7.78 -0.22 4.20
CA GLY A 88 -8.86 -1.03 4.75
C GLY A 88 -8.39 -2.24 5.57
N PHE A 89 -7.19 -2.76 5.31
CA PHE A 89 -6.58 -3.79 6.15
C PHE A 89 -6.14 -3.21 7.51
N LEU A 90 -5.53 -2.03 7.52
CA LEU A 90 -4.89 -1.47 8.72
C LEU A 90 -5.91 -1.14 9.82
N PHE A 91 -7.02 -0.49 9.46
CA PHE A 91 -8.07 -0.13 10.43
C PHE A 91 -9.19 -1.17 10.56
N GLY A 92 -9.26 -2.17 9.67
CA GLY A 92 -10.32 -3.18 9.68
C GLY A 92 -10.37 -3.98 11.00
N THR A 93 -11.56 -4.36 11.41
CA THR A 93 -11.85 -5.11 12.64
C THR A 93 -12.27 -6.56 12.35
N GLY A 94 -12.64 -7.32 13.36
CA GLY A 94 -13.11 -8.70 13.22
C GLY A 94 -12.00 -9.64 12.74
N VAL A 95 -12.22 -10.33 11.64
CA VAL A 95 -11.22 -11.27 11.08
C VAL A 95 -9.90 -10.56 10.77
N LYS A 96 -9.92 -9.31 10.34
CA LYS A 96 -8.70 -8.53 10.12
C LYS A 96 -7.91 -8.32 11.42
N SER A 97 -8.60 -8.11 12.57
CA SER A 97 -7.92 -8.04 13.87
C SER A 97 -7.27 -9.37 14.23
N ALA A 98 -7.92 -10.51 13.94
CA ALA A 98 -7.33 -11.83 14.18
C ALA A 98 -6.08 -12.07 13.31
N ILE A 99 -6.11 -11.66 12.04
CA ILE A 99 -4.96 -11.74 11.13
C ILE A 99 -3.82 -10.84 11.61
N LYS A 100 -4.12 -9.61 12.03
CA LYS A 100 -3.12 -8.66 12.57
C LYS A 100 -2.52 -9.19 13.88
N LYS A 101 -3.34 -9.75 14.77
CA LYS A 101 -2.86 -10.42 15.97
C LYS A 101 -1.85 -11.50 15.62
N LYS A 102 -2.21 -12.43 14.73
CA LYS A 102 -1.31 -13.49 14.27
C LYS A 102 -0.02 -12.94 13.66
N LEU A 103 -0.11 -11.88 12.84
CA LEU A 103 1.05 -11.21 12.27
C LEU A 103 1.99 -10.69 13.36
N LEU A 104 1.46 -10.02 14.38
CA LEU A 104 2.26 -9.46 15.49
C LEU A 104 2.86 -10.53 16.41
N GLU A 105 2.20 -11.67 16.57
CA GLU A 105 2.66 -12.78 17.41
C GLU A 105 3.73 -13.65 16.71
N GLU A 106 3.58 -13.91 15.40
CA GLU A 106 4.49 -14.81 14.67
C GLU A 106 5.59 -14.09 13.90
N CYS A 107 5.41 -12.80 13.64
CA CYS A 107 6.34 -12.00 12.85
C CYS A 107 6.71 -10.71 13.59
N ASP A 108 7.92 -10.23 13.37
CA ASP A 108 8.35 -8.90 13.74
C ASP A 108 7.94 -7.91 12.64
N LEU A 109 6.73 -7.36 12.76
CA LEU A 109 6.28 -6.25 11.93
C LEU A 109 6.99 -4.98 12.40
N HIS A 110 8.07 -4.63 11.74
CA HIS A 110 8.94 -3.54 12.20
C HIS A 110 8.69 -2.19 11.51
N THR A 111 8.01 -2.17 10.37
CA THR A 111 7.81 -0.91 9.62
C THR A 111 6.54 -0.94 8.78
N ILE A 112 5.76 0.13 8.88
CA ILE A 112 4.68 0.45 7.95
C ILE A 112 4.97 1.82 7.34
N VAL A 113 5.00 1.88 5.99
CA VAL A 113 5.16 3.13 5.25
C VAL A 113 3.86 3.43 4.51
N ARG A 114 3.18 4.49 4.89
CA ARG A 114 2.03 5.00 4.13
C ARG A 114 2.52 5.67 2.86
N LEU A 115 1.99 5.25 1.73
CA LEU A 115 2.26 5.85 0.44
C LEU A 115 1.39 7.11 0.23
N PRO A 116 1.85 8.08 -0.56
CA PRO A 116 1.03 9.21 -0.98
C PRO A 116 -0.22 8.76 -1.73
N LYS A 117 -1.25 9.60 -1.72
CA LYS A 117 -2.45 9.34 -2.53
C LYS A 117 -2.11 9.16 -4.02
N SER A 118 -2.94 8.42 -4.74
CA SER A 118 -2.86 8.25 -6.20
C SER A 118 -1.62 7.55 -6.77
N VAL A 119 -0.80 6.86 -5.97
CA VAL A 119 0.39 6.14 -6.48
C VAL A 119 0.04 5.09 -7.54
N PHE A 120 -1.17 4.54 -7.50
CA PHE A 120 -1.66 3.56 -8.47
C PHE A 120 -2.62 4.15 -9.52
N ALA A 121 -2.68 5.48 -9.64
CA ALA A 121 -3.49 6.10 -10.70
C ALA A 121 -2.93 5.76 -12.09
N PRO A 122 -3.78 5.55 -13.11
CA PRO A 122 -5.25 5.70 -13.11
C PRO A 122 -6.03 4.45 -12.69
N TYR A 123 -5.35 3.37 -12.27
CA TYR A 123 -5.97 2.05 -12.04
C TYR A 123 -6.85 2.02 -10.78
N THR A 124 -6.44 2.69 -9.73
CA THR A 124 -7.21 2.80 -8.49
C THR A 124 -6.85 4.07 -7.72
N SER A 125 -7.81 4.58 -6.93
CA SER A 125 -7.62 5.68 -5.97
C SER A 125 -7.41 5.19 -4.53
N ILE A 126 -7.34 3.87 -4.30
CA ILE A 126 -7.18 3.30 -2.97
C ILE A 126 -5.83 3.72 -2.39
N ASN A 127 -5.85 4.22 -1.17
CA ASN A 127 -4.62 4.49 -0.43
C ASN A 127 -3.97 3.18 0.00
N THR A 128 -2.66 3.14 -0.06
CA THR A 128 -1.90 1.92 0.17
C THR A 128 -0.72 2.16 1.09
N ASN A 129 -0.27 1.08 1.69
CA ASN A 129 0.84 1.06 2.62
C ASN A 129 1.80 -0.07 2.26
N LEU A 130 3.08 0.16 2.53
CA LEU A 130 4.11 -0.88 2.49
C LEU A 130 4.28 -1.43 3.90
N LEU A 131 4.17 -2.74 4.05
CA LEU A 131 4.42 -3.44 5.30
C LEU A 131 5.71 -4.24 5.18
N PHE A 132 6.56 -4.15 6.20
CA PHE A 132 7.82 -4.88 6.26
C PHE A 132 7.93 -5.65 7.56
N PHE A 133 8.12 -6.95 7.45
CA PHE A 133 8.23 -7.84 8.61
C PHE A 133 9.21 -9.00 8.40
N THR A 134 9.64 -9.58 9.50
CA THR A 134 10.49 -10.77 9.54
C THR A 134 9.76 -11.86 10.32
N LYS A 135 9.65 -13.09 9.77
CA LYS A 135 9.01 -14.20 10.45
C LYS A 135 9.90 -14.81 11.53
N GLY A 136 9.27 -15.45 12.52
CA GLY A 136 9.92 -16.28 13.55
C GLY A 136 10.22 -15.57 14.86
N ARG A 137 9.74 -14.36 15.04
CA ARG A 137 9.81 -13.64 16.32
C ARG A 137 8.63 -12.66 16.45
N PRO A 138 8.11 -12.43 17.66
CA PRO A 138 7.00 -11.49 17.85
C PRO A 138 7.45 -10.05 17.67
N THR A 139 6.50 -9.21 17.27
CA THR A 139 6.65 -7.76 17.18
C THR A 139 6.80 -7.15 18.57
N LYS A 140 7.80 -6.28 18.74
CA LYS A 140 7.97 -5.47 19.97
C LYS A 140 7.35 -4.08 19.83
N GLY A 141 7.25 -3.60 18.61
CA GLY A 141 6.65 -2.33 18.26
C GLY A 141 6.91 -2.02 16.79
N VAL A 142 6.14 -1.11 16.28
CA VAL A 142 6.10 -0.80 14.84
C VAL A 142 6.52 0.64 14.61
N TRP A 143 7.40 0.85 13.68
CA TRP A 143 7.69 2.16 13.11
C TRP A 143 6.67 2.49 12.02
N PHE A 144 6.00 3.60 12.18
CA PHE A 144 5.10 4.18 11.18
C PHE A 144 5.78 5.34 10.51
N TYR A 145 5.79 5.36 9.19
CA TYR A 145 6.34 6.43 8.38
C TYR A 145 5.32 6.87 7.34
N ARG A 146 5.08 8.17 7.21
CA ARG A 146 4.23 8.74 6.15
C ARG A 146 5.10 9.35 5.07
N LEU A 147 5.13 8.70 3.90
CA LEU A 147 5.79 9.26 2.72
C LEU A 147 4.87 10.33 2.14
N GLU A 148 5.33 11.56 2.14
CA GLU A 148 4.55 12.69 1.67
C GLU A 148 4.60 12.84 0.15
N MET A 149 3.62 13.56 -0.40
CA MET A 149 3.61 13.89 -1.82
C MET A 149 4.86 14.72 -2.18
N PRO A 150 5.60 14.37 -3.24
CA PRO A 150 6.77 15.12 -3.64
C PRO A 150 6.44 16.58 -3.97
N LYS A 151 7.37 17.49 -3.72
CA LYS A 151 7.20 18.90 -4.05
C LYS A 151 6.83 19.10 -5.52
N GLY A 152 5.81 19.91 -5.77
CA GLY A 152 5.30 20.17 -7.12
C GLY A 152 4.37 19.09 -7.69
N TYR A 153 4.01 18.08 -6.88
CA TYR A 153 3.00 17.08 -7.24
C TYR A 153 1.72 17.34 -6.45
N LYS A 154 0.60 17.50 -7.16
CA LYS A 154 -0.75 17.49 -6.54
C LYS A 154 -1.29 16.06 -6.44
N HIS A 155 -0.97 15.24 -7.43
CA HIS A 155 -1.32 13.82 -7.52
C HIS A 155 -0.38 13.12 -8.50
N PHE A 156 -0.28 11.81 -8.41
CA PHE A 156 0.35 10.97 -9.43
C PHE A 156 -0.65 10.67 -10.56
N SER A 157 -0.14 10.41 -11.75
CA SER A 157 -0.93 10.08 -12.94
C SER A 157 -0.12 9.21 -13.90
N LYS A 158 -0.75 8.72 -14.97
CA LYS A 158 -0.05 7.96 -16.01
C LYS A 158 1.13 8.73 -16.63
N THR A 159 0.99 10.05 -16.80
CA THR A 159 2.02 10.92 -17.37
C THR A 159 2.99 11.49 -16.34
N LYS A 160 2.66 11.37 -15.06
CA LYS A 160 3.48 11.84 -13.94
C LYS A 160 3.47 10.76 -12.84
N PRO A 161 4.08 9.59 -13.09
CA PRO A 161 4.04 8.46 -12.17
C PRO A 161 4.93 8.69 -10.94
N MET A 162 4.76 7.84 -9.94
CA MET A 162 5.72 7.71 -8.87
C MET A 162 7.04 7.16 -9.41
N LEU A 163 8.15 7.76 -9.01
CA LEU A 163 9.50 7.36 -9.39
C LEU A 163 10.24 6.80 -8.18
N ASP A 164 11.26 6.00 -8.42
CA ASP A 164 12.14 5.43 -7.40
C ASP A 164 12.74 6.52 -6.50
N SER A 165 13.21 7.62 -7.09
CA SER A 165 13.76 8.77 -6.36
C SER A 165 12.79 9.39 -5.33
N HIS A 166 11.49 9.15 -5.44
CA HIS A 166 10.53 9.63 -4.45
C HIS A 166 10.59 8.84 -3.13
N PHE A 167 11.27 7.68 -3.12
CA PHE A 167 11.52 6.90 -1.90
C PHE A 167 12.75 7.36 -1.11
N THR A 168 13.62 8.22 -1.69
CA THR A 168 14.82 8.71 -1.03
C THR A 168 14.58 9.23 0.41
N PRO A 169 13.48 9.94 0.73
CA PRO A 169 13.24 10.37 2.12
C PRO A 169 13.07 9.19 3.09
N VAL A 170 12.37 8.13 2.69
CA VAL A 170 12.18 6.95 3.53
C VAL A 170 13.45 6.10 3.60
N GLU A 171 14.21 6.02 2.52
CA GLU A 171 15.51 5.32 2.49
C GLU A 171 16.51 5.97 3.44
N ASN A 172 16.62 7.30 3.43
CA ASN A 172 17.48 8.06 4.35
C ASN A 172 17.05 7.89 5.81
N TRP A 173 15.75 7.77 6.07
CA TRP A 173 15.20 7.54 7.40
C TRP A 173 15.35 6.06 7.85
N TRP A 174 15.47 5.10 6.93
CA TRP A 174 15.34 3.67 7.18
C TRP A 174 16.22 3.13 8.30
N GLY A 175 17.43 3.67 8.44
CA GLY A 175 18.38 3.24 9.46
C GLY A 175 18.94 1.83 9.22
N LYS A 176 19.58 1.29 10.26
CA LYS A 176 20.19 -0.04 10.26
C LYS A 176 19.69 -0.86 11.45
N LEU A 177 19.46 -2.15 11.23
CA LEU A 177 19.13 -3.09 12.30
C LEU A 177 20.43 -3.61 12.94
N GLU A 178 20.71 -3.21 14.19
CA GLU A 178 21.87 -3.64 14.96
C GLU A 178 21.40 -4.25 16.29
N ASN A 179 21.78 -5.50 16.55
CA ASN A 179 21.38 -6.23 17.77
C ASN A 179 19.86 -6.24 18.03
N GLY A 180 19.07 -6.32 16.98
CA GLY A 180 17.59 -6.32 17.08
C GLY A 180 16.96 -4.96 17.33
N ILE A 181 17.71 -3.87 17.26
CA ILE A 181 17.24 -2.49 17.43
C ILE A 181 17.52 -1.70 16.14
N TRP A 182 16.53 -0.97 15.67
CA TRP A 182 16.68 -0.06 14.54
C TRP A 182 17.38 1.23 14.99
N LYS A 183 18.62 1.40 14.53
CA LYS A 183 19.41 2.63 14.75
C LYS A 183 19.31 3.57 13.57
N GLY A 184 19.34 4.87 13.86
CA GLY A 184 19.25 5.92 12.84
C GLY A 184 17.82 6.35 12.49
N ARG A 185 16.79 5.64 12.98
CA ARG A 185 15.41 6.09 12.91
C ARG A 185 15.14 7.12 13.99
N SER A 186 14.38 8.15 13.65
CA SER A 186 13.92 9.17 14.59
C SER A 186 12.45 9.44 14.41
N GLU A 187 11.80 9.84 15.50
CA GLU A 187 10.43 10.34 15.45
C GLU A 187 10.39 11.75 14.88
N SER A 188 9.31 12.08 14.19
CA SER A 188 9.07 13.36 13.56
C SER A 188 7.57 13.56 13.31
N GLU A 189 7.17 14.62 12.63
CA GLU A 189 5.77 14.82 12.21
C GLU A 189 5.26 13.73 11.24
N ILE A 190 6.17 13.04 10.55
CA ILE A 190 5.86 12.01 9.55
C ILE A 190 6.28 10.61 9.98
N SER A 191 6.91 10.46 11.13
CA SER A 191 7.40 9.15 11.61
C SER A 191 7.27 9.02 13.11
N ARG A 192 6.83 7.84 13.59
CA ARG A 192 6.73 7.52 15.00
C ARG A 192 6.90 6.03 15.28
N TYR A 193 7.36 5.72 16.47
CA TYR A 193 7.40 4.36 17.00
C TYR A 193 6.20 4.12 17.91
N VAL A 194 5.54 2.98 17.77
CA VAL A 194 4.42 2.59 18.62
C VAL A 194 4.72 1.21 19.19
N PRO A 195 4.81 1.07 20.54
CA PRO A 195 4.95 -0.23 21.21
C PRO A 195 3.80 -1.16 20.86
N VAL A 196 4.05 -2.47 20.85
CA VAL A 196 3.01 -3.45 20.51
C VAL A 196 1.86 -3.46 21.51
N GLU A 197 2.14 -3.15 22.76
CA GLU A 197 1.14 -3.05 23.84
C GLU A 197 0.07 -1.99 23.52
N ASP A 198 0.48 -0.84 22.96
CA ASP A 198 -0.44 0.23 22.57
C ASP A 198 -1.27 -0.18 21.33
N ILE A 199 -0.67 -0.95 20.41
CA ILE A 199 -1.39 -1.49 19.25
C ILE A 199 -2.44 -2.51 19.71
N ILE A 200 -2.11 -3.38 20.68
CA ILE A 200 -3.03 -4.35 21.26
C ILE A 200 -4.18 -3.63 21.99
N ALA A 201 -3.86 -2.62 22.81
CA ALA A 201 -4.83 -1.79 23.50
C ALA A 201 -5.77 -1.05 22.53
N GLY A 202 -5.27 -0.70 21.35
CA GLY A 202 -6.02 -0.11 20.23
C GLY A 202 -6.70 -1.14 19.33
N GLU A 203 -7.01 -2.34 19.82
CA GLU A 203 -7.71 -3.41 19.06
C GLU A 203 -7.02 -3.81 17.75
N TYR A 204 -5.70 -3.81 17.77
CA TYR A 204 -4.85 -4.11 16.61
C TYR A 204 -5.01 -3.10 15.44
N ASN A 205 -5.38 -1.86 15.72
CA ASN A 205 -5.41 -0.82 14.73
C ASN A 205 -3.97 -0.47 14.30
N LEU A 206 -3.67 -0.66 13.02
CA LEU A 206 -2.38 -0.33 12.40
C LEU A 206 -2.46 0.94 11.53
N ASP A 207 -3.58 1.64 11.53
CA ASP A 207 -3.74 2.90 10.80
C ASP A 207 -3.21 4.08 11.63
N LEU A 208 -1.91 4.06 11.88
CA LEU A 208 -1.25 4.99 12.77
C LEU A 208 -0.23 5.91 12.10
N CYS A 209 -0.09 5.87 10.77
CA CYS A 209 0.80 6.77 10.01
C CYS A 209 0.32 8.25 10.00
N GLY A 210 -0.95 8.48 10.37
CA GLY A 210 -1.59 9.78 10.22
C GLY A 210 -1.86 10.15 8.76
N PHE A 211 -2.51 11.28 8.57
CA PHE A 211 -2.79 11.82 7.24
C PHE A 211 -1.90 13.03 6.97
N PRO A 212 -1.53 13.30 5.71
CA PRO A 212 -0.88 14.55 5.36
C PRO A 212 -1.72 15.71 5.89
N ARG A 213 -1.09 16.65 6.56
CA ARG A 213 -1.74 17.93 6.79
C ARG A 213 -1.92 18.56 5.42
N GLU A 214 -3.13 18.63 4.92
CA GLU A 214 -3.44 19.51 3.82
C GLU A 214 -3.17 20.92 4.34
N THR A 215 -2.05 21.49 3.95
CA THR A 215 -1.86 22.92 4.06
C THR A 215 -2.83 23.54 3.05
N VAL A 216 -4.07 23.68 3.49
CA VAL A 216 -5.01 24.56 2.79
C VAL A 216 -4.40 25.94 2.96
N GLU A 217 -3.82 26.44 1.88
CA GLU A 217 -3.40 27.84 1.81
C GLU A 217 -4.68 28.67 2.00
N ILE A 218 -4.91 29.11 3.23
CA ILE A 218 -6.07 29.95 3.56
C ILE A 218 -5.74 31.32 2.98
N LEU A 219 -6.10 31.51 1.74
CA LEU A 219 -6.01 32.81 1.10
C LEU A 219 -6.99 33.76 1.77
N PRO A 220 -6.64 35.04 1.93
CA PRO A 220 -7.60 36.07 2.32
C PRO A 220 -8.86 35.99 1.44
N PRO A 221 -10.07 36.22 1.97
CA PRO A 221 -11.31 36.02 1.23
C PRO A 221 -11.34 36.70 -0.15
N GLY A 222 -10.76 37.87 -0.29
CA GLY A 222 -10.67 38.59 -1.57
C GLY A 222 -9.78 37.90 -2.59
N GLU A 223 -8.64 37.36 -2.17
CA GLU A 223 -7.72 36.61 -3.04
C GLU A 223 -8.33 35.25 -3.44
N PHE A 224 -9.00 34.60 -2.50
CA PHE A 224 -9.72 33.35 -2.79
C PHE A 224 -10.81 33.53 -3.84
N ILE A 225 -11.63 34.59 -3.72
CA ILE A 225 -12.67 34.92 -4.67
C ILE A 225 -12.06 35.24 -6.05
N ALA A 226 -11.00 36.05 -6.08
CA ALA A 226 -10.32 36.37 -7.34
C ALA A 226 -9.75 35.13 -8.03
N LYS A 227 -9.08 34.24 -7.27
CA LYS A 227 -8.57 32.98 -7.77
C LYS A 227 -9.70 32.09 -8.32
N TYR A 228 -10.79 31.93 -7.57
CA TYR A 228 -11.95 31.15 -7.99
C TYR A 228 -12.57 31.68 -9.28
N LEU A 229 -12.76 33.00 -9.39
CA LEU A 229 -13.33 33.63 -10.59
C LEU A 229 -12.43 33.42 -11.82
N ASN A 230 -11.12 33.51 -11.65
CA ASN A 230 -10.15 33.26 -12.73
C ASN A 230 -10.16 31.79 -13.18
N GLU A 231 -10.16 30.85 -12.23
CA GLU A 231 -10.24 29.42 -12.55
C GLU A 231 -11.58 29.07 -13.24
N LYS A 232 -12.70 29.64 -12.76
CA LYS A 232 -14.02 29.47 -13.38
C LYS A 232 -14.03 30.01 -14.81
N ALA A 233 -13.49 31.19 -15.05
CA ALA A 233 -13.42 31.79 -16.38
C ALA A 233 -12.59 30.92 -17.34
N ALA A 234 -11.45 30.40 -16.89
CA ALA A 234 -10.59 29.51 -17.68
C ALA A 234 -11.31 28.20 -18.08
N VAL A 235 -12.02 27.58 -17.12
CA VAL A 235 -12.80 26.37 -17.38
C VAL A 235 -13.96 26.65 -18.34
N SER A 236 -14.69 27.77 -18.16
CA SER A 236 -15.79 28.15 -19.05
C SER A 236 -15.31 28.39 -20.49
N SER A 237 -14.20 29.10 -20.65
CA SER A 237 -13.58 29.32 -21.97
C SER A 237 -13.16 28.01 -22.64
N HIS A 238 -12.63 27.06 -21.84
CA HIS A 238 -12.26 25.73 -22.37
C HIS A 238 -13.48 24.92 -22.83
N ILE A 239 -14.58 24.97 -22.08
CA ILE A 239 -15.87 24.34 -22.43
C ILE A 239 -16.41 24.96 -23.73
N GLU A 240 -16.44 26.28 -23.83
CA GLU A 240 -16.89 26.99 -25.04
C GLU A 240 -16.07 26.62 -26.28
N ASN A 241 -14.75 26.51 -26.12
CA ASN A 241 -13.86 26.07 -27.23
C ASN A 241 -14.21 24.64 -27.67
N ILE A 242 -14.42 23.71 -26.72
CA ILE A 242 -14.80 22.34 -27.06
C ILE A 242 -16.15 22.30 -27.75
N LEU A 243 -17.16 23.03 -27.24
CA LEU A 243 -18.48 23.12 -27.86
C LEU A 243 -18.40 23.70 -29.27
N GLY A 244 -17.62 24.77 -29.48
CA GLY A 244 -17.40 25.35 -30.81
C GLY A 244 -16.80 24.34 -31.78
N ARG A 245 -15.82 23.55 -31.33
CA ARG A 245 -15.22 22.47 -32.16
C ARG A 245 -16.21 21.38 -32.52
N ILE A 246 -17.07 20.97 -31.57
CA ILE A 246 -18.13 19.98 -31.80
C ILE A 246 -19.13 20.52 -32.83
N THR A 247 -19.60 21.74 -32.65
CA THR A 247 -20.56 22.37 -33.57
C THR A 247 -19.97 22.50 -34.98
N ALA A 248 -18.72 22.91 -35.10
CA ALA A 248 -18.05 22.98 -36.39
C ALA A 248 -17.93 21.61 -37.07
N ALA A 249 -17.61 20.56 -36.30
CA ALA A 249 -17.52 19.20 -36.82
C ALA A 249 -18.89 18.63 -37.24
N MET A 250 -19.97 18.97 -36.53
CA MET A 250 -21.36 18.60 -36.90
C MET A 250 -21.76 19.28 -38.22
N ASN A 251 -21.53 20.57 -38.34
CA ASN A 251 -21.84 21.33 -39.56
C ASN A 251 -21.08 20.82 -40.79
N GLN A 252 -19.83 20.34 -40.63
CA GLN A 252 -19.06 19.72 -41.71
C GLN A 252 -19.58 18.35 -42.15
N ARG A 253 -20.32 17.65 -41.30
CA ARG A 253 -20.88 16.32 -41.57
C ARG A 253 -22.32 16.36 -42.08
N GLY A 254 -22.94 17.55 -42.21
CA GLY A 254 -24.29 17.72 -42.74
C GLY A 254 -25.41 17.17 -41.80
N VAL A 255 -25.14 17.11 -40.49
CA VAL A 255 -26.10 16.78 -39.45
C VAL A 255 -26.52 18.05 -38.73
#